data_89bbb94c5c61bbbab3b26e17de808576
#
_entry.id   89bbb94c5c61bbbab3b26e17de808576
#
_cell.length_a   1.000
_cell.length_b   1.000
_cell.length_c   1.000
_cell.angle_alpha   90.00
_cell.angle_beta   90.00
_cell.angle_gamma   90.00
#
_symmetry.space_group_name_H-M   'P 1'
#
loop_
_entity.id
_entity.type
_entity.pdbx_description
1 polymer ?
#
loop_
_entity_poly.entity_id
_entity_poly.type
_entity_poly.pdbx_seq_one_letter_code
_entity_poly.pdbx_strand_id
1 'polypeptide(L)'
;MLVQEQRERVVEELQSATYLGRSKHCNCGIYTFDGGRLPNLMHEVWRLRDLSYGEVGVALDDSARRCASDCDGSCRQLIVWDGAAEQIVGGYRYALGSNTDPQHLSIWRYYSLSSRFINDYLPSAVELGRSFVSPEYKCGGEHHRMYALDALWEGLGRVVVESDVRYLFGRVTLYPSLGVRARNLVVGFMRYLFPQREELVSARVPLRVGLSRYRCRKLFVGETIMENYRILMSLMRRMRRVVPPIISSYMRLSPTMQTFDAYANGDLGDVAEAAILLTVDDFYDGVKRRYLSQ
;
A
#
# COMPACT_ATOMS: atom_id res chain seq x y z
N MET A 1 -10.23 21.75 4.86
CA MET A 1 -11.14 21.26 5.94
C MET A 1 -12.54 21.07 5.37
N LEU A 2 -13.24 20.03 5.82
CA LEU A 2 -14.68 19.84 5.48
C LEU A 2 -15.52 20.99 6.04
N VAL A 3 -16.57 21.39 5.31
CA VAL A 3 -17.62 22.25 5.84
C VAL A 3 -18.36 21.48 6.93
N GLN A 4 -18.89 22.15 7.95
CA GLN A 4 -19.54 21.53 9.12
C GLN A 4 -20.61 20.49 8.73
N GLU A 5 -21.48 20.83 7.79
CA GLU A 5 -22.55 19.94 7.29
C GLU A 5 -22.00 18.65 6.63
N GLN A 6 -20.90 18.74 5.90
CA GLN A 6 -20.26 17.56 5.30
C GLN A 6 -19.64 16.66 6.37
N ARG A 7 -19.07 17.24 7.43
CA ARG A 7 -18.52 16.49 8.55
C ARG A 7 -19.59 15.70 9.28
N GLU A 8 -20.73 16.30 9.56
CA GLU A 8 -21.88 15.64 10.20
C GLU A 8 -22.35 14.42 9.40
N ARG A 9 -22.47 14.55 8.07
CA ARG A 9 -22.82 13.42 7.18
C ARG A 9 -21.78 12.29 7.19
N VAL A 10 -20.49 12.63 7.23
CA VAL A 10 -19.39 11.64 7.34
C VAL A 10 -19.49 10.89 8.66
N VAL A 11 -19.72 11.59 9.78
CA VAL A 11 -19.87 10.98 11.11
C VAL A 11 -21.13 10.08 11.16
N GLU A 12 -22.22 10.49 10.55
CA GLU A 12 -23.45 9.69 10.46
C GLU A 12 -23.21 8.40 9.66
N GLU A 13 -22.61 8.48 8.48
CA GLU A 13 -22.30 7.30 7.67
C GLU A 13 -21.30 6.36 8.36
N LEU A 14 -20.33 6.91 9.12
CA LEU A 14 -19.36 6.12 9.85
C LEU A 14 -20.02 5.14 10.84
N GLN A 15 -21.19 5.48 11.40
CA GLN A 15 -21.94 4.58 12.28
C GLN A 15 -22.44 3.32 11.57
N SER A 16 -22.59 3.39 10.24
CA SER A 16 -22.98 2.27 9.38
C SER A 16 -21.80 1.46 8.84
N ALA A 17 -20.56 1.94 9.06
CA ALA A 17 -19.36 1.21 8.69
C ALA A 17 -19.09 0.07 9.67
N THR A 18 -18.47 -1.00 9.18
CA THR A 18 -18.07 -2.13 10.05
C THR A 18 -16.90 -1.73 10.92
N TYR A 19 -17.09 -1.71 12.22
CA TYR A 19 -16.05 -1.43 13.21
C TYR A 19 -15.18 -2.68 13.41
N LEU A 20 -13.89 -2.56 13.14
CA LEU A 20 -12.92 -3.63 13.33
C LEU A 20 -12.23 -3.58 14.71
N GLY A 21 -12.31 -2.45 15.42
CA GLY A 21 -11.74 -2.26 16.74
C GLY A 21 -10.91 -0.96 16.83
N ARG A 22 -10.15 -0.82 17.91
CA ARG A 22 -9.37 0.37 18.24
C ARG A 22 -7.89 0.13 18.05
N SER A 23 -7.16 1.12 17.50
CA SER A 23 -5.70 1.09 17.43
C SER A 23 -5.09 1.22 18.84
N LYS A 24 -4.02 0.47 19.07
CA LYS A 24 -3.30 0.45 20.37
C LYS A 24 -2.48 1.73 20.60
N HIS A 25 -2.11 2.45 19.54
CA HIS A 25 -1.15 3.55 19.63
C HIS A 25 -1.78 4.95 19.56
N CYS A 26 -2.82 5.15 18.76
CA CYS A 26 -3.47 6.46 18.63
C CYS A 26 -4.88 6.51 19.24
N ASN A 27 -5.34 5.42 19.84
CA ASN A 27 -6.71 5.29 20.37
C ASN A 27 -7.82 5.59 19.35
N CYS A 28 -7.48 5.47 18.03
CA CYS A 28 -8.36 5.71 16.92
C CYS A 28 -9.20 4.46 16.61
N GLY A 29 -10.43 4.67 16.14
CA GLY A 29 -11.25 3.58 15.61
C GLY A 29 -10.76 3.10 14.25
N ILE A 30 -10.87 1.82 13.99
CA ILE A 30 -10.55 1.21 12.69
C ILE A 30 -11.86 0.68 12.10
N TYR A 31 -12.13 1.06 10.86
CA TYR A 31 -13.39 0.73 10.18
C TYR A 31 -13.14 0.21 8.78
N THR A 32 -14.05 -0.63 8.30
CA THR A 32 -14.11 -1.03 6.89
C THR A 32 -15.51 -0.81 6.32
N PHE A 33 -15.57 -0.44 5.05
CA PHE A 33 -16.85 -0.16 4.38
C PHE A 33 -16.77 -0.35 2.86
N ASP A 34 -17.96 -0.46 2.25
CA ASP A 34 -18.16 -0.39 0.82
C ASP A 34 -18.46 1.06 0.43
N GLY A 35 -17.64 1.63 -0.45
CA GLY A 35 -17.76 3.03 -0.85
C GLY A 35 -19.07 3.37 -1.57
N GLY A 36 -19.68 2.39 -2.27
CA GLY A 36 -20.98 2.57 -2.92
C GLY A 36 -22.15 2.72 -1.94
N ARG A 37 -21.98 2.19 -0.72
CA ARG A 37 -23.01 2.27 0.33
C ARG A 37 -22.90 3.52 1.21
N LEU A 38 -21.69 4.09 1.33
CA LEU A 38 -21.39 5.24 2.19
C LEU A 38 -20.72 6.36 1.38
N PRO A 39 -21.51 7.06 0.53
CA PRO A 39 -20.95 7.98 -0.46
C PRO A 39 -20.28 9.22 0.15
N ASN A 40 -20.78 9.76 1.27
CA ASN A 40 -20.14 10.93 1.90
C ASN A 40 -18.79 10.56 2.52
N LEU A 41 -18.71 9.40 3.17
CA LEU A 41 -17.47 8.85 3.70
C LEU A 41 -16.49 8.55 2.57
N MET A 42 -16.95 7.99 1.44
CA MET A 42 -16.11 7.74 0.27
C MET A 42 -15.61 9.02 -0.40
N HIS A 43 -16.45 10.06 -0.47
CA HIS A 43 -16.04 11.38 -0.96
C HIS A 43 -14.89 11.97 -0.12
N GLU A 44 -14.96 11.83 1.20
CA GLU A 44 -13.89 12.29 2.08
C GLU A 44 -12.60 11.46 1.87
N VAL A 45 -12.69 10.15 1.68
CA VAL A 45 -11.56 9.31 1.32
C VAL A 45 -10.93 9.76 0.01
N TRP A 46 -11.70 10.05 -1.02
CA TRP A 46 -11.19 10.55 -2.30
C TRP A 46 -10.48 11.90 -2.13
N ARG A 47 -11.09 12.84 -1.41
CA ARG A 47 -10.52 14.17 -1.13
C ARG A 47 -9.16 14.05 -0.44
N LEU A 48 -9.05 13.21 0.59
CA LEU A 48 -7.81 13.02 1.33
C LEU A 48 -6.74 12.28 0.53
N ARG A 49 -7.14 11.34 -0.32
CA ARG A 49 -6.22 10.70 -1.30
C ARG A 49 -5.62 11.73 -2.25
N ASP A 50 -6.44 12.59 -2.82
CA ASP A 50 -5.99 13.63 -3.74
C ASP A 50 -4.98 14.56 -3.08
N LEU A 51 -5.27 15.00 -1.87
CA LEU A 51 -4.33 15.83 -1.10
C LEU A 51 -3.02 15.10 -0.82
N SER A 52 -3.09 13.83 -0.39
CA SER A 52 -1.91 13.03 -0.09
C SER A 52 -1.05 12.76 -1.33
N TYR A 53 -1.66 12.50 -2.47
CA TYR A 53 -0.94 12.27 -3.73
C TYR A 53 -0.40 13.58 -4.32
N GLY A 54 -1.11 14.69 -4.14
CA GLY A 54 -0.65 16.02 -4.51
C GLY A 54 0.65 16.42 -3.79
N GLU A 55 0.82 16.05 -2.51
CA GLU A 55 2.06 16.30 -1.77
C GLU A 55 3.30 15.64 -2.40
N VAL A 56 3.11 14.53 -3.09
CA VAL A 56 4.21 13.80 -3.77
C VAL A 56 4.29 14.09 -5.26
N GLY A 57 3.52 15.07 -5.74
CA GLY A 57 3.56 15.56 -7.12
C GLY A 57 2.77 14.71 -8.11
N VAL A 58 1.79 13.94 -7.65
CA VAL A 58 0.89 13.16 -8.50
C VAL A 58 -0.44 13.88 -8.64
N ALA A 59 -0.79 14.27 -9.86
CA ALA A 59 -2.11 14.76 -10.20
C ALA A 59 -2.93 13.58 -10.77
N LEU A 60 -4.01 13.22 -10.08
CA LEU A 60 -4.94 12.23 -10.58
C LEU A 60 -5.92 12.89 -11.56
N ASP A 61 -6.16 12.24 -12.70
CA ASP A 61 -7.33 12.58 -13.51
C ASP A 61 -8.63 12.12 -12.82
N ASP A 62 -9.78 12.55 -13.31
CA ASP A 62 -11.06 12.24 -12.66
C ASP A 62 -11.36 10.74 -12.63
N SER A 63 -10.92 9.97 -13.62
CA SER A 63 -11.12 8.52 -13.69
C SER A 63 -10.23 7.78 -12.68
N ALA A 64 -9.00 8.24 -12.47
CA ALA A 64 -8.11 7.69 -11.47
C ALA A 64 -8.48 8.15 -10.06
N ARG A 65 -9.05 9.34 -9.92
CA ARG A 65 -9.52 9.92 -8.67
C ARG A 65 -10.74 9.19 -8.13
N ARG A 66 -11.76 8.99 -8.99
CA ARG A 66 -13.04 8.33 -8.68
C ARG A 66 -13.11 6.98 -9.38
N CYS A 67 -12.28 6.03 -8.95
CA CYS A 67 -12.24 4.70 -9.55
C CYS A 67 -13.56 3.97 -9.30
N ALA A 68 -14.18 3.42 -10.34
CA ALA A 68 -15.44 2.68 -10.23
C ALA A 68 -15.37 1.55 -9.20
N SER A 69 -14.22 0.85 -9.12
CA SER A 69 -14.00 -0.22 -8.14
C SER A 69 -14.01 0.23 -6.67
N ASP A 70 -13.99 1.54 -6.40
CA ASP A 70 -14.21 2.03 -5.05
C ASP A 70 -15.69 1.92 -4.61
N CYS A 71 -16.65 1.81 -5.58
CA CYS A 71 -18.09 1.88 -5.34
C CYS A 71 -18.91 0.73 -5.92
N ASP A 72 -18.31 -0.16 -6.72
CA ASP A 72 -19.02 -1.28 -7.39
C ASP A 72 -19.05 -2.57 -6.57
N GLY A 73 -18.54 -2.54 -5.34
CA GLY A 73 -18.48 -3.69 -4.44
C GLY A 73 -17.28 -4.61 -4.66
N SER A 74 -16.47 -4.38 -5.70
CA SER A 74 -15.25 -5.21 -5.95
C SER A 74 -14.14 -4.93 -4.94
N CYS A 75 -14.13 -3.75 -4.33
CA CYS A 75 -13.16 -3.36 -3.32
C CYS A 75 -13.86 -2.83 -2.06
N ARG A 76 -13.16 -2.91 -0.95
CA ARG A 76 -13.54 -2.27 0.31
C ARG A 76 -12.52 -1.21 0.72
N GLN A 77 -12.96 -0.27 1.53
CA GLN A 77 -12.12 0.75 2.13
C GLN A 77 -11.82 0.36 3.58
N LEU A 78 -10.57 0.47 3.99
CA LEU A 78 -10.13 0.43 5.38
C LEU A 78 -9.74 1.84 5.76
N ILE A 79 -10.27 2.37 6.85
CA ILE A 79 -9.90 3.67 7.38
C ILE A 79 -9.58 3.60 8.87
N VAL A 80 -8.71 4.49 9.29
CA VAL A 80 -8.44 4.81 10.69
C VAL A 80 -9.06 6.16 10.97
N TRP A 81 -9.90 6.24 12.00
CA TRP A 81 -10.68 7.40 12.40
C TRP A 81 -10.32 7.88 13.81
N ASP A 82 -9.95 9.14 13.91
CA ASP A 82 -9.78 9.81 15.20
C ASP A 82 -11.11 10.45 15.63
N GLY A 83 -11.78 9.83 16.61
CA GLY A 83 -13.07 10.31 17.09
C GLY A 83 -13.00 11.61 17.89
N ALA A 84 -11.83 11.99 18.43
CA ALA A 84 -11.66 13.25 19.14
C ALA A 84 -11.48 14.43 18.19
N ALA A 85 -10.77 14.19 17.08
CA ALA A 85 -10.58 15.19 16.01
C ALA A 85 -11.65 15.14 14.94
N GLU A 86 -12.52 14.12 14.95
CA GLU A 86 -13.51 13.82 13.90
C GLU A 86 -12.90 13.83 12.50
N GLN A 87 -11.79 13.08 12.34
CA GLN A 87 -11.01 13.07 11.11
C GLN A 87 -10.54 11.66 10.74
N ILE A 88 -10.47 11.40 9.42
CA ILE A 88 -9.77 10.25 8.88
C ILE A 88 -8.26 10.47 9.00
N VAL A 89 -7.59 9.55 9.69
CA VAL A 89 -6.12 9.54 9.86
C VAL A 89 -5.42 9.04 8.61
N GLY A 90 -6.00 8.04 7.96
CA GLY A 90 -5.49 7.43 6.74
C GLY A 90 -6.34 6.25 6.32
N GLY A 91 -5.97 5.62 5.21
CA GLY A 91 -6.73 4.49 4.70
C GLY A 91 -6.00 3.64 3.67
N TYR A 92 -6.59 2.50 3.39
CA TYR A 92 -6.26 1.56 2.31
C TYR A 92 -7.51 1.18 1.55
N ARG A 93 -7.36 0.94 0.25
CA ARG A 93 -8.32 0.13 -0.50
C ARG A 93 -7.83 -1.31 -0.51
N TYR A 94 -8.72 -2.27 -0.33
CA TYR A 94 -8.38 -3.68 -0.44
C TYR A 94 -9.47 -4.47 -1.18
N ALA A 95 -9.06 -5.57 -1.83
CA ALA A 95 -9.94 -6.54 -2.47
C ALA A 95 -9.56 -7.94 -2.03
N LEU A 96 -10.51 -8.72 -1.51
CA LEU A 96 -10.30 -10.11 -1.17
C LEU A 96 -10.35 -10.95 -2.45
N GLY A 97 -9.29 -11.69 -2.74
CA GLY A 97 -9.21 -12.52 -3.94
C GLY A 97 -10.21 -13.66 -3.96
N SER A 98 -10.70 -14.10 -2.78
CA SER A 98 -11.80 -15.09 -2.69
C SER A 98 -13.12 -14.60 -3.27
N ASN A 99 -13.34 -13.29 -3.31
CA ASN A 99 -14.62 -12.66 -3.67
C ASN A 99 -14.53 -11.76 -4.90
N THR A 100 -13.36 -11.70 -5.55
CA THR A 100 -13.11 -10.76 -6.64
C THR A 100 -12.66 -11.50 -7.90
N ASP A 101 -13.36 -11.27 -9.02
CA ASP A 101 -12.88 -11.74 -10.32
C ASP A 101 -11.49 -11.13 -10.59
N PRO A 102 -10.49 -11.92 -11.03
CA PRO A 102 -9.15 -11.44 -11.34
C PRO A 102 -9.12 -10.19 -12.24
N GLN A 103 -10.09 -10.04 -13.14
CA GLN A 103 -10.20 -8.90 -14.05
C GLN A 103 -10.57 -7.58 -13.34
N HIS A 104 -11.22 -7.66 -12.18
CA HIS A 104 -11.57 -6.50 -11.35
C HIS A 104 -10.46 -6.06 -10.39
N LEU A 105 -9.40 -6.87 -10.27
CA LEU A 105 -8.23 -6.48 -9.50
C LEU A 105 -7.50 -5.30 -10.16
N SER A 106 -7.04 -4.37 -9.36
CA SER A 106 -6.37 -3.17 -9.88
C SER A 106 -5.03 -3.50 -10.57
N ILE A 107 -4.42 -4.63 -10.23
CA ILE A 107 -3.19 -5.12 -10.86
C ILE A 107 -3.43 -5.65 -12.28
N TRP A 108 -4.62 -6.17 -12.59
CA TRP A 108 -4.96 -6.80 -13.88
C TRP A 108 -4.68 -5.93 -15.10
N ARG A 109 -4.92 -4.63 -14.98
CA ARG A 109 -4.72 -3.68 -16.09
C ARG A 109 -3.28 -3.65 -16.61
N TYR A 110 -2.31 -3.82 -15.72
CA TYR A 110 -0.90 -3.61 -16.02
C TYR A 110 -0.06 -4.88 -15.97
N TYR A 111 -0.60 -5.94 -15.39
CA TYR A 111 0.09 -7.21 -15.21
C TYR A 111 -0.70 -8.37 -15.78
N SER A 112 0.03 -9.38 -16.22
CA SER A 112 -0.50 -10.72 -16.48
C SER A 112 -0.29 -11.56 -15.23
N LEU A 113 -1.35 -12.24 -14.80
CA LEU A 113 -1.34 -13.17 -13.69
C LEU A 113 -1.27 -14.60 -14.25
N SER A 114 -0.35 -15.43 -13.74
CA SER A 114 -0.27 -16.82 -14.17
C SER A 114 -1.48 -17.62 -13.65
N SER A 115 -1.81 -18.73 -14.33
CA SER A 115 -2.87 -19.64 -13.84
C SER A 115 -2.57 -20.12 -12.43
N ARG A 116 -1.29 -20.35 -12.09
CA ARG A 116 -0.89 -20.72 -10.74
C ARG A 116 -1.19 -19.62 -9.73
N PHE A 117 -0.92 -18.36 -10.04
CA PHE A 117 -1.29 -17.26 -9.14
C PHE A 117 -2.80 -17.20 -8.92
N ILE A 118 -3.58 -17.32 -10.01
CA ILE A 118 -5.05 -17.25 -9.96
C ILE A 118 -5.64 -18.40 -9.15
N ASN A 119 -5.12 -19.62 -9.33
CA ASN A 119 -5.72 -20.82 -8.73
C ASN A 119 -5.22 -21.09 -7.31
N ASP A 120 -3.91 -20.85 -7.03
CA ASP A 120 -3.28 -21.33 -5.79
C ASP A 120 -3.05 -20.18 -4.77
N TYR A 121 -2.89 -18.95 -5.24
CA TYR A 121 -2.59 -17.80 -4.38
C TYR A 121 -3.79 -16.88 -4.17
N LEU A 122 -4.45 -16.49 -5.27
CA LEU A 122 -5.49 -15.47 -5.24
C LEU A 122 -6.66 -15.82 -4.30
N PRO A 123 -7.16 -17.08 -4.20
CA PRO A 123 -8.28 -17.39 -3.31
C PRO A 123 -8.03 -17.09 -1.83
N SER A 124 -6.76 -17.11 -1.40
CA SER A 124 -6.33 -16.77 -0.02
C SER A 124 -5.53 -15.47 0.03
N ALA A 125 -5.69 -14.59 -0.96
CA ALA A 125 -4.92 -13.36 -1.05
C ALA A 125 -5.81 -12.12 -0.89
N VAL A 126 -5.19 -11.03 -0.46
CA VAL A 126 -5.79 -9.69 -0.49
C VAL A 126 -4.93 -8.75 -1.32
N GLU A 127 -5.54 -8.07 -2.30
CA GLU A 127 -4.91 -6.96 -3.00
C GLU A 127 -4.99 -5.70 -2.16
N LEU A 128 -3.84 -5.04 -1.95
CA LEU A 128 -3.72 -3.77 -1.26
C LEU A 128 -3.39 -2.66 -2.25
N GLY A 129 -4.07 -1.53 -2.12
CA GLY A 129 -3.84 -0.38 -2.97
C GLY A 129 -4.33 0.93 -2.36
N ARG A 130 -4.05 2.00 -3.07
CA ARG A 130 -4.58 3.33 -2.73
C ARG A 130 -4.33 3.76 -1.28
N SER A 131 -3.20 3.36 -0.70
CA SER A 131 -2.82 3.77 0.65
C SER A 131 -2.57 5.27 0.72
N PHE A 132 -3.04 5.88 1.80
CA PHE A 132 -2.76 7.28 2.10
C PHE A 132 -2.72 7.52 3.61
N VAL A 133 -1.99 8.55 4.01
CA VAL A 133 -2.08 9.17 5.33
C VAL A 133 -2.56 10.59 5.10
N SER A 134 -3.56 11.02 5.86
CA SER A 134 -4.15 12.34 5.72
C SER A 134 -3.12 13.44 5.96
N PRO A 135 -2.88 14.34 4.99
CA PRO A 135 -2.00 15.49 5.21
C PRO A 135 -2.54 16.49 6.24
N GLU A 136 -3.85 16.47 6.44
CA GLU A 136 -4.54 17.36 7.39
C GLU A 136 -4.46 16.85 8.83
N TYR A 137 -4.22 15.55 9.04
CA TYR A 137 -4.12 14.96 10.36
C TYR A 137 -2.76 15.27 11.01
N LYS A 138 -2.77 16.05 12.08
CA LYS A 138 -1.55 16.52 12.77
C LYS A 138 -1.48 16.11 14.25
N CYS A 139 -2.46 15.35 14.74
CA CYS A 139 -2.42 14.83 16.10
C CYS A 139 -1.26 13.83 16.25
N GLY A 140 -0.48 13.95 17.34
CA GLY A 140 0.71 13.10 17.56
C GLY A 140 2.05 13.73 17.19
N GLY A 141 2.08 15.04 16.84
CA GLY A 141 3.32 15.80 16.60
C GLY A 141 4.11 15.28 15.39
N GLU A 142 5.44 15.30 15.47
CA GLU A 142 6.33 14.91 14.36
C GLU A 142 6.22 13.44 13.95
N HIS A 143 5.69 12.58 14.81
CA HIS A 143 5.57 11.13 14.58
C HIS A 143 4.19 10.71 14.06
N HIS A 144 3.27 11.65 13.80
CA HIS A 144 1.89 11.33 13.41
C HIS A 144 1.78 10.38 12.21
N ARG A 145 2.61 10.55 11.18
CA ARG A 145 2.63 9.66 10.01
C ARG A 145 3.03 8.22 10.35
N MET A 146 3.93 8.05 11.30
CA MET A 146 4.37 6.72 11.75
C MET A 146 3.26 6.02 12.53
N TYR A 147 2.58 6.72 13.43
CA TYR A 147 1.43 6.17 14.17
C TYR A 147 0.26 5.87 13.26
N ALA A 148 0.00 6.71 12.25
CA ALA A 148 -1.02 6.48 11.25
C ALA A 148 -0.76 5.21 10.45
N LEU A 149 0.46 5.03 9.95
CA LEU A 149 0.85 3.81 9.24
C LEU A 149 0.75 2.56 10.13
N ASP A 150 1.12 2.67 11.39
CA ASP A 150 1.03 1.57 12.33
C ASP A 150 -0.43 1.16 12.60
N ALA A 151 -1.31 2.14 12.83
CA ALA A 151 -2.74 1.88 13.01
C ALA A 151 -3.39 1.28 11.74
N LEU A 152 -2.94 1.68 10.55
CA LEU A 152 -3.36 1.08 9.30
C LEU A 152 -2.93 -0.39 9.19
N TRP A 153 -1.71 -0.73 9.63
CA TRP A 153 -1.25 -2.12 9.70
C TRP A 153 -2.00 -2.94 10.74
N GLU A 154 -2.39 -2.35 11.88
CA GLU A 154 -3.29 -3.02 12.84
C GLU A 154 -4.63 -3.36 12.20
N GLY A 155 -5.19 -2.45 11.41
CA GLY A 155 -6.43 -2.68 10.67
C GLY A 155 -6.30 -3.77 9.61
N LEU A 156 -5.23 -3.73 8.83
CA LEU A 156 -4.95 -4.77 7.83
C LEU A 156 -4.72 -6.14 8.48
N GLY A 157 -4.06 -6.17 9.64
CA GLY A 157 -3.88 -7.41 10.41
C GLY A 157 -5.21 -8.06 10.79
N ARG A 158 -6.21 -7.25 11.19
CA ARG A 158 -7.56 -7.75 11.49
C ARG A 158 -8.26 -8.30 10.25
N VAL A 159 -8.18 -7.59 9.12
CA VAL A 159 -8.70 -8.09 7.84
C VAL A 159 -8.05 -9.43 7.48
N VAL A 160 -6.73 -9.55 7.67
CA VAL A 160 -5.98 -10.79 7.41
C VAL A 160 -6.51 -11.95 8.24
N VAL A 161 -6.70 -11.73 9.56
CA VAL A 161 -7.16 -12.77 10.48
C VAL A 161 -8.62 -13.12 10.25
N GLU A 162 -9.51 -12.12 10.12
CA GLU A 162 -10.95 -12.34 9.93
C GLU A 162 -11.29 -13.02 8.59
N SER A 163 -10.47 -12.80 7.56
CA SER A 163 -10.70 -13.33 6.21
C SER A 163 -9.80 -14.53 5.86
N ASP A 164 -9.06 -15.09 6.82
CA ASP A 164 -8.11 -16.20 6.62
C ASP A 164 -7.15 -15.96 5.43
N VAL A 165 -6.62 -14.74 5.34
CA VAL A 165 -5.73 -14.33 4.26
C VAL A 165 -4.32 -14.86 4.52
N ARG A 166 -3.74 -15.53 3.52
CA ARG A 166 -2.37 -16.06 3.54
C ARG A 166 -1.37 -15.21 2.77
N TYR A 167 -1.86 -14.42 1.83
CA TYR A 167 -1.02 -13.62 0.94
C TYR A 167 -1.49 -12.18 0.86
N LEU A 168 -0.56 -11.25 1.03
CA LEU A 168 -0.78 -9.83 0.72
C LEU A 168 -0.06 -9.51 -0.58
N PHE A 169 -0.76 -8.92 -1.54
CA PHE A 169 -0.13 -8.46 -2.77
C PHE A 169 -0.60 -7.05 -3.14
N GLY A 170 0.17 -6.39 -3.97
CA GLY A 170 -0.14 -5.03 -4.39
C GLY A 170 1.02 -4.42 -5.14
N ARG A 171 1.02 -3.10 -5.24
CA ARG A 171 2.03 -2.35 -5.98
C ARG A 171 2.68 -1.29 -5.11
N VAL A 172 4.01 -1.25 -5.17
CA VAL A 172 4.80 -0.17 -4.58
C VAL A 172 4.96 0.93 -5.61
N THR A 173 4.48 2.11 -5.27
CA THR A 173 4.54 3.29 -6.14
C THR A 173 5.82 4.10 -5.91
N LEU A 174 6.51 4.40 -6.98
CA LEU A 174 7.75 5.19 -7.02
C LEU A 174 7.49 6.47 -7.80
N TYR A 175 7.35 7.57 -7.09
CA TYR A 175 6.93 8.85 -7.65
C TYR A 175 8.02 9.53 -8.50
N PRO A 176 7.64 10.38 -9.48
CA PRO A 176 8.57 11.08 -10.37
C PRO A 176 9.59 11.94 -9.63
N SER A 177 9.21 12.49 -8.47
CA SER A 177 10.09 13.26 -7.58
C SER A 177 11.35 12.51 -7.15
N LEU A 178 11.33 11.17 -7.22
CA LEU A 178 12.50 10.34 -6.93
C LEU A 178 13.60 10.51 -7.99
N GLY A 179 13.22 10.75 -9.24
CA GLY A 179 14.08 10.80 -10.41
C GLY A 179 14.52 9.41 -10.87
N VAL A 180 14.84 9.29 -12.15
CA VAL A 180 15.08 8.00 -12.83
C VAL A 180 16.20 7.17 -12.18
N ARG A 181 17.32 7.82 -11.80
CA ARG A 181 18.47 7.11 -11.21
C ARG A 181 18.14 6.50 -9.85
N ALA A 182 17.49 7.27 -8.97
CA ALA A 182 17.10 6.79 -7.65
C ALA A 182 16.00 5.73 -7.75
N ARG A 183 15.01 5.93 -8.63
CA ARG A 183 13.97 4.94 -8.95
C ARG A 183 14.60 3.60 -9.38
N ASN A 184 15.51 3.62 -10.36
CA ASN A 184 16.17 2.41 -10.85
C ASN A 184 17.00 1.72 -9.76
N LEU A 185 17.63 2.50 -8.87
CA LEU A 185 18.37 1.94 -7.73
C LEU A 185 17.43 1.21 -6.76
N VAL A 186 16.27 1.81 -6.44
CA VAL A 186 15.26 1.21 -5.54
C VAL A 186 14.67 -0.05 -6.15
N VAL A 187 14.23 -0.02 -7.43
CA VAL A 187 13.69 -1.21 -8.10
C VAL A 187 14.74 -2.31 -8.21
N GLY A 188 15.98 -1.95 -8.56
CA GLY A 188 17.08 -2.89 -8.62
C GLY A 188 17.38 -3.55 -7.27
N PHE A 189 17.37 -2.77 -6.19
CA PHE A 189 17.51 -3.26 -4.82
C PHE A 189 16.40 -4.26 -4.46
N MET A 190 15.14 -3.89 -4.69
CA MET A 190 13.99 -4.75 -4.39
C MET A 190 14.06 -6.07 -5.16
N ARG A 191 14.30 -6.03 -6.47
CA ARG A 191 14.42 -7.23 -7.31
C ARG A 191 15.65 -8.08 -6.99
N TYR A 192 16.70 -7.49 -6.45
CA TYR A 192 17.94 -8.20 -6.09
C TYR A 192 17.80 -8.94 -4.75
N LEU A 193 17.28 -8.27 -3.72
CA LEU A 193 17.17 -8.86 -2.38
C LEU A 193 15.89 -9.67 -2.18
N PHE A 194 14.84 -9.32 -2.91
CA PHE A 194 13.53 -9.96 -2.83
C PHE A 194 13.08 -10.44 -4.22
N PRO A 195 13.87 -11.33 -4.87
CA PRO A 195 13.54 -11.80 -6.20
C PRO A 195 12.25 -12.61 -6.18
N GLN A 196 11.51 -12.57 -7.29
CA GLN A 196 10.44 -13.53 -7.53
C GLN A 196 11.03 -14.95 -7.55
N ARG A 197 10.35 -15.88 -6.91
CA ARG A 197 10.75 -17.29 -6.87
C ARG A 197 10.15 -18.06 -8.04
N GLU A 198 9.01 -17.60 -8.52
CA GLU A 198 8.23 -18.17 -9.58
C GLU A 198 7.64 -17.04 -10.44
N GLU A 199 7.35 -17.33 -11.70
CA GLU A 199 6.72 -16.36 -12.62
C GLU A 199 5.21 -16.25 -12.36
N LEU A 200 4.85 -15.75 -11.18
CA LEU A 200 3.45 -15.60 -10.78
C LEU A 200 2.79 -14.38 -11.41
N VAL A 201 3.54 -13.28 -11.50
CA VAL A 201 3.04 -11.97 -11.93
C VAL A 201 4.08 -11.31 -12.84
N SER A 202 3.69 -10.91 -14.03
CA SER A 202 4.57 -10.29 -15.02
C SER A 202 3.96 -9.00 -15.55
N ALA A 203 4.74 -7.92 -15.63
CA ALA A 203 4.25 -6.68 -16.24
C ALA A 203 4.00 -6.86 -17.73
N ARG A 204 2.84 -6.40 -18.25
CA ARG A 204 2.52 -6.42 -19.70
C ARG A 204 3.53 -5.61 -20.51
N VAL A 205 3.98 -4.49 -19.95
CA VAL A 205 5.04 -3.63 -20.51
C VAL A 205 6.06 -3.35 -19.42
N PRO A 206 7.10 -4.21 -19.29
CA PRO A 206 8.08 -4.07 -18.22
C PRO A 206 8.90 -2.78 -18.33
N LEU A 207 9.08 -2.09 -17.22
CA LEU A 207 9.98 -0.95 -17.12
C LEU A 207 11.43 -1.41 -17.29
N ARG A 208 12.16 -0.78 -18.21
CA ARG A 208 13.60 -1.01 -18.33
C ARG A 208 14.34 -0.36 -17.17
N VAL A 209 14.82 -1.19 -16.26
CA VAL A 209 15.63 -0.76 -15.12
C VAL A 209 17.12 -0.84 -15.53
N GLY A 210 17.78 0.30 -15.62
CA GLY A 210 19.18 0.40 -16.05
C GLY A 210 20.21 -0.12 -15.03
N LEU A 211 19.78 -0.91 -14.04
CA LEU A 211 20.62 -1.52 -13.00
C LEU A 211 20.57 -3.05 -13.13
N SER A 212 21.62 -3.64 -13.70
CA SER A 212 21.71 -5.08 -13.87
C SER A 212 21.92 -5.81 -12.52
N ARG A 213 21.55 -7.10 -12.46
CA ARG A 213 21.78 -7.95 -11.28
C ARG A 213 23.27 -8.00 -10.88
N TYR A 214 24.16 -7.99 -11.87
CA TYR A 214 25.63 -7.94 -11.61
C TYR A 214 26.04 -6.65 -10.89
N ARG A 215 25.50 -5.49 -11.29
CA ARG A 215 25.76 -4.21 -10.60
C ARG A 215 25.15 -4.20 -9.20
N CYS A 216 23.95 -4.74 -9.03
CA CYS A 216 23.34 -4.88 -7.70
C CYS A 216 24.22 -5.71 -6.77
N ARG A 217 24.76 -6.85 -7.24
CA ARG A 217 25.67 -7.69 -6.45
C ARG A 217 26.94 -6.96 -6.00
N LYS A 218 27.44 -6.02 -6.80
CA LYS A 218 28.59 -5.20 -6.42
C LYS A 218 28.25 -4.04 -5.48
N LEU A 219 27.03 -3.55 -5.51
CA LEU A 219 26.58 -2.44 -4.69
C LEU A 219 26.08 -2.91 -3.31
N PHE A 220 25.30 -3.98 -3.28
CA PHE A 220 24.64 -4.49 -2.08
C PHE A 220 25.44 -5.69 -1.56
N VAL A 221 26.49 -5.38 -0.83
CA VAL A 221 27.49 -6.35 -0.32
C VAL A 221 27.30 -6.69 1.16
N GLY A 222 26.23 -6.22 1.77
CA GLY A 222 25.89 -6.53 3.16
C GLY A 222 25.45 -7.99 3.30
N GLU A 223 25.69 -8.57 4.46
CA GLU A 223 25.30 -9.95 4.78
C GLU A 223 23.80 -10.07 5.09
N THR A 224 23.20 -9.01 5.60
CA THR A 224 21.78 -8.97 5.98
C THR A 224 20.99 -8.01 5.10
N ILE A 225 19.67 -8.21 5.07
CA ILE A 225 18.73 -7.30 4.40
C ILE A 225 18.87 -5.88 4.96
N MET A 226 19.02 -5.74 6.28
CA MET A 226 19.12 -4.44 6.94
C MET A 226 20.45 -3.72 6.62
N GLU A 227 21.54 -4.43 6.48
CA GLU A 227 22.81 -3.85 6.03
C GLU A 227 22.72 -3.35 4.60
N ASN A 228 22.15 -4.14 3.71
CA ASN A 228 21.90 -3.73 2.33
C ASN A 228 20.93 -2.55 2.23
N TYR A 229 19.93 -2.48 3.12
CA TYR A 229 19.05 -1.31 3.21
C TYR A 229 19.78 -0.05 3.67
N ARG A 230 20.74 -0.16 4.63
CA ARG A 230 21.60 0.97 5.01
C ARG A 230 22.48 1.43 3.85
N ILE A 231 22.99 0.51 3.04
CA ILE A 231 23.71 0.84 1.79
C ILE A 231 22.79 1.60 0.84
N LEU A 232 21.57 1.11 0.60
CA LEU A 232 20.59 1.80 -0.23
C LEU A 232 20.35 3.23 0.28
N MET A 233 20.08 3.40 1.59
CA MET A 233 19.86 4.73 2.18
C MET A 233 21.05 5.67 1.97
N SER A 234 22.28 5.16 2.12
CA SER A 234 23.51 5.94 1.89
C SER A 234 23.62 6.41 0.44
N LEU A 235 23.36 5.51 -0.52
CA LEU A 235 23.37 5.84 -1.96
C LEU A 235 22.26 6.85 -2.31
N MET A 236 21.09 6.70 -1.74
CA MET A 236 19.97 7.63 -1.94
C MET A 236 20.29 9.03 -1.38
N ARG A 237 20.89 9.12 -0.19
CA ARG A 237 21.35 10.39 0.40
C ARG A 237 22.36 11.12 -0.49
N ARG A 238 23.29 10.40 -1.12
CA ARG A 238 24.25 10.99 -2.09
C ARG A 238 23.55 11.60 -3.29
N MET A 239 22.39 11.08 -3.66
CA MET A 239 21.51 11.63 -4.70
C MET A 239 20.54 12.68 -4.17
N ARG A 240 20.61 13.08 -2.88
CA ARG A 240 19.66 13.96 -2.18
C ARG A 240 18.23 13.45 -2.29
N ARG A 241 18.05 12.14 -2.15
CA ARG A 241 16.75 11.45 -2.18
C ARG A 241 16.58 10.59 -0.94
N VAL A 242 15.31 10.30 -0.62
CA VAL A 242 14.93 9.42 0.48
C VAL A 242 14.31 8.15 -0.09
N VAL A 243 14.58 7.01 0.54
CA VAL A 243 13.88 5.76 0.20
C VAL A 243 12.41 5.92 0.61
N PRO A 244 11.45 5.62 -0.27
CA PRO A 244 10.03 5.70 0.07
C PRO A 244 9.71 4.87 1.33
N PRO A 245 9.04 5.44 2.36
CA PRO A 245 8.77 4.76 3.63
C PRO A 245 8.03 3.43 3.48
N ILE A 246 7.16 3.33 2.48
CA ILE A 246 6.38 2.11 2.20
C ILE A 246 7.30 0.90 1.93
N ILE A 247 8.46 1.09 1.31
CA ILE A 247 9.41 0.00 1.05
C ILE A 247 9.98 -0.55 2.35
N SER A 248 10.40 0.34 3.26
CA SER A 248 10.89 -0.09 4.57
C SER A 248 9.81 -0.75 5.41
N SER A 249 8.55 -0.33 5.27
CA SER A 249 7.42 -0.96 5.93
C SER A 249 7.24 -2.41 5.48
N TYR A 250 7.20 -2.68 4.18
CA TYR A 250 7.06 -4.05 3.65
C TYR A 250 8.25 -4.95 4.00
N MET A 251 9.49 -4.44 3.90
CA MET A 251 10.69 -5.19 4.28
C MET A 251 10.72 -5.60 5.75
N ARG A 252 10.09 -4.83 6.63
CA ARG A 252 9.98 -5.13 8.07
C ARG A 252 8.90 -6.14 8.40
N LEU A 253 8.02 -6.45 7.47
CA LEU A 253 6.97 -7.44 7.67
C LEU A 253 7.51 -8.85 7.48
N SER A 254 8.24 -9.09 6.39
CA SER A 254 8.64 -10.42 5.98
C SER A 254 10.03 -10.43 5.32
N PRO A 255 10.88 -11.43 5.65
CA PRO A 255 12.14 -11.64 4.97
C PRO A 255 11.96 -12.27 3.59
N THR A 256 10.78 -12.81 3.29
CA THR A 256 10.50 -13.58 2.07
C THR A 256 9.60 -12.84 1.09
N MET A 257 9.45 -11.53 1.24
CA MET A 257 8.77 -10.69 0.25
C MET A 257 9.28 -11.02 -1.15
N GLN A 258 8.40 -11.05 -2.14
CA GLN A 258 8.77 -11.18 -3.54
C GLN A 258 8.48 -9.89 -4.28
N THR A 259 9.38 -9.52 -5.18
CA THR A 259 9.24 -8.35 -6.05
C THR A 259 9.21 -8.83 -7.50
N PHE A 260 8.14 -8.51 -8.18
CA PHE A 260 7.94 -8.81 -9.59
C PHE A 260 8.41 -7.64 -10.48
N ASP A 261 8.01 -7.65 -11.74
CA ASP A 261 8.36 -6.59 -12.66
C ASP A 261 7.80 -5.24 -12.20
N ALA A 262 8.52 -4.18 -12.56
CA ALA A 262 8.00 -2.82 -12.51
C ALA A 262 7.49 -2.40 -13.88
N TYR A 263 6.52 -1.50 -13.93
CA TYR A 263 6.03 -0.85 -15.15
C TYR A 263 5.95 0.67 -14.96
N ALA A 264 5.86 1.41 -16.06
CA ALA A 264 5.60 2.84 -16.04
C ALA A 264 4.07 3.07 -16.12
N ASN A 265 3.52 3.71 -15.10
CA ASN A 265 2.09 4.02 -15.07
C ASN A 265 1.84 5.41 -15.64
N GLY A 266 1.47 5.48 -16.93
CA GLY A 266 1.17 6.73 -17.61
C GLY A 266 -0.09 7.43 -17.09
N ASP A 267 -1.05 6.68 -16.52
CA ASP A 267 -2.29 7.26 -15.98
C ASP A 267 -2.05 8.09 -14.71
N LEU A 268 -0.94 7.88 -14.04
CA LEU A 268 -0.53 8.63 -12.87
C LEU A 268 0.64 9.59 -13.15
N GLY A 269 0.96 9.87 -14.45
CA GLY A 269 2.14 10.64 -14.86
C GLY A 269 3.41 9.89 -14.48
N ASP A 270 4.40 9.74 -15.26
CA ASP A 270 5.73 9.10 -15.09
C ASP A 270 6.02 8.31 -13.77
N VAL A 271 4.98 7.79 -13.14
CA VAL A 271 5.04 6.97 -11.95
C VAL A 271 5.49 5.57 -12.34
N ALA A 272 6.45 5.01 -11.63
CA ALA A 272 6.77 3.59 -11.73
C ALA A 272 6.14 2.81 -10.59
N GLU A 273 5.61 1.65 -10.90
CA GLU A 273 5.05 0.75 -9.89
C GLU A 273 5.69 -0.63 -10.01
N ALA A 274 6.03 -1.23 -8.89
CA ALA A 274 6.55 -2.60 -8.81
C ALA A 274 5.58 -3.47 -8.03
N ALA A 275 5.16 -4.60 -8.60
CA ALA A 275 4.31 -5.54 -7.89
C ALA A 275 5.11 -6.30 -6.81
N ILE A 276 4.47 -6.55 -5.68
CA ILE A 276 5.02 -7.29 -4.55
C ILE A 276 4.02 -8.33 -4.05
N LEU A 277 4.56 -9.39 -3.44
CA LEU A 277 3.81 -10.43 -2.74
C LEU A 277 4.48 -10.70 -1.39
N LEU A 278 3.68 -10.80 -0.34
CA LEU A 278 4.11 -11.20 1.00
C LEU A 278 3.31 -12.44 1.42
N THR A 279 3.99 -13.40 2.02
CA THR A 279 3.37 -14.55 2.67
C THR A 279 3.22 -14.23 4.16
N VAL A 280 1.99 -14.31 4.68
CA VAL A 280 1.67 -13.96 6.08
C VAL A 280 2.39 -14.90 7.05
N ASP A 281 2.47 -16.18 6.71
CA ASP A 281 3.16 -17.18 7.51
C ASP A 281 4.66 -16.89 7.69
N ASP A 282 5.24 -16.14 6.77
CA ASP A 282 6.66 -15.74 6.81
C ASP A 282 6.89 -14.39 7.51
N PHE A 283 5.86 -13.78 8.08
CA PHE A 283 6.04 -12.54 8.83
C PHE A 283 6.94 -12.77 10.05
N TYR A 284 7.78 -11.79 10.36
CA TYR A 284 8.57 -11.82 11.57
C TYR A 284 7.69 -11.99 12.81
N ASP A 285 8.14 -12.76 13.80
CA ASP A 285 7.36 -13.04 15.02
C ASP A 285 6.88 -11.76 15.74
N GLY A 286 7.72 -10.73 15.78
CA GLY A 286 7.35 -9.43 16.33
C GLY A 286 6.19 -8.76 15.60
N VAL A 287 6.13 -8.94 14.28
CA VAL A 287 5.05 -8.43 13.42
C VAL A 287 3.77 -9.22 13.64
N LYS A 288 3.87 -10.57 13.68
CA LYS A 288 2.71 -11.43 13.98
C LYS A 288 2.10 -11.09 15.34
N ARG A 289 2.93 -10.97 16.38
CA ARG A 289 2.46 -10.56 17.71
C ARG A 289 1.83 -9.17 17.74
N ARG A 290 2.34 -8.24 16.92
CA ARG A 290 1.85 -6.87 16.90
C ARG A 290 0.52 -6.72 16.15
N TYR A 291 0.39 -7.33 14.98
CA TYR A 291 -0.70 -7.06 14.04
C TYR A 291 -1.68 -8.22 13.87
N LEU A 292 -1.28 -9.47 14.12
CA LEU A 292 -2.12 -10.66 13.91
C LEU A 292 -2.62 -11.30 15.21
N SER A 293 -2.04 -10.94 16.37
CA SER A 293 -2.57 -11.37 17.67
C SER A 293 -3.68 -10.41 18.10
N GLN A 294 -4.89 -10.95 18.22
CA GLN A 294 -6.06 -10.23 18.72
C GLN A 294 -5.97 -10.02 20.25
#